data_bc668929c95074861436d8160074071a
#
_entry.id   bc668929c95074861436d8160074071a
#
_cell.length_a   1.000
_cell.length_b   1.000
_cell.length_c   1.000
_cell.angle_alpha   90.00
_cell.angle_beta   90.00
_cell.angle_gamma   90.00
#
_symmetry.space_group_name_H-M   'P 1'
#
loop_
_entity.id
_entity.type
_entity.pdbx_description
1 polymer ?
#
loop_
_entity_poly.entity_id
_entity_poly.type
_entity_poly.pdbx_seq_one_letter_code
_entity_poly.pdbx_strand_id
1 'polypeptide(L)'
;MKLFVGLGNPGAKYARHRHNIGFMAVDEIASDHGFGPWKAKFQGQVTEGRLGADKVLLLKPETFMNKSGQSVQAAMQFYKLEPGDVTVFHDELDLAPGKCRVKQGGGHAGHNGLRSIHGHIGEAYGRVRLGIGHPGHKDKVPGYVLHDFAKADEAWLDDLLRGIADGAPHLADGDSGKFMNAVALRVTPPRSSTSSTASKPKPATEKADVPKPEPKPAADPDTRSAMQKLLDKFK
;
A
#
# COMPACT_ATOMS: atom_id res chain seq x y z
N MET A 1 23.35 -5.01 -3.96
CA MET A 1 22.62 -4.09 -4.85
C MET A 1 21.14 -4.43 -4.77
N LYS A 2 20.27 -3.44 -4.66
CA LYS A 2 18.81 -3.68 -4.62
C LYS A 2 18.16 -3.20 -5.91
N LEU A 3 17.04 -3.83 -6.28
CA LEU A 3 16.21 -3.45 -7.42
C LEU A 3 14.83 -3.00 -6.92
N PHE A 4 14.53 -1.70 -7.04
CA PHE A 4 13.22 -1.15 -6.73
C PHE A 4 12.44 -0.94 -8.02
N VAL A 5 11.30 -1.58 -8.13
CA VAL A 5 10.45 -1.59 -9.34
C VAL A 5 9.16 -0.83 -9.05
N GLY A 6 8.91 0.25 -9.74
CA GLY A 6 7.58 0.86 -9.76
C GLY A 6 6.71 0.19 -10.84
N LEU A 7 5.47 -0.17 -10.53
CA LEU A 7 4.52 -0.65 -11.53
C LEU A 7 3.66 0.48 -12.09
N GLY A 8 3.40 0.42 -13.38
CA GLY A 8 2.58 1.37 -14.13
C GLY A 8 2.46 0.98 -15.60
N ASN A 9 1.58 1.65 -16.33
CA ASN A 9 1.49 1.56 -17.79
C ASN A 9 2.23 2.73 -18.45
N PRO A 10 2.95 2.50 -19.56
CA PRO A 10 3.73 3.54 -20.24
C PRO A 10 2.82 4.51 -21.00
N GLY A 11 3.28 5.77 -21.08
CA GLY A 11 2.64 6.82 -21.85
C GLY A 11 1.96 7.90 -21.01
N ALA A 12 2.03 9.15 -21.47
CA ALA A 12 1.57 10.34 -20.75
C ALA A 12 0.09 10.27 -20.31
N LYS A 13 -0.77 9.63 -21.10
CA LYS A 13 -2.19 9.47 -20.80
C LYS A 13 -2.48 8.60 -19.58
N TYR A 14 -1.51 7.78 -19.13
CA TYR A 14 -1.65 6.92 -17.96
C TYR A 14 -0.92 7.47 -16.73
N ALA A 15 -0.16 8.55 -16.89
CA ALA A 15 0.75 9.06 -15.86
C ALA A 15 0.07 9.35 -14.52
N ARG A 16 -1.20 9.76 -14.53
CA ARG A 16 -1.99 10.06 -13.33
C ARG A 16 -2.94 8.93 -12.91
N HIS A 17 -2.97 7.80 -13.60
CA HIS A 17 -3.83 6.68 -13.22
C HIS A 17 -3.42 6.10 -11.86
N ARG A 18 -4.41 5.61 -11.09
CA ARG A 18 -4.16 4.90 -9.82
C ARG A 18 -3.21 3.72 -9.99
N HIS A 19 -3.31 3.03 -11.11
CA HIS A 19 -2.43 1.89 -11.46
C HIS A 19 -0.97 2.28 -11.68
N ASN A 20 -0.67 3.58 -11.81
CA ASN A 20 0.68 4.12 -12.00
C ASN A 20 1.30 4.66 -10.69
N ILE A 21 0.67 4.46 -9.53
CA ILE A 21 1.21 4.94 -8.26
C ILE A 21 2.61 4.36 -7.96
N GLY A 22 2.90 3.16 -8.47
CA GLY A 22 4.24 2.57 -8.37
C GLY A 22 5.30 3.37 -9.16
N PHE A 23 4.96 3.85 -10.37
CA PHE A 23 5.84 4.75 -11.13
C PHE A 23 6.06 6.06 -10.37
N MET A 24 4.99 6.67 -9.86
CA MET A 24 5.07 7.91 -9.08
C MET A 24 6.00 7.75 -7.87
N ALA A 25 5.91 6.63 -7.17
CA ALA A 25 6.72 6.35 -5.99
C ALA A 25 8.23 6.28 -6.32
N VAL A 26 8.61 5.58 -7.38
CA VAL A 26 10.04 5.50 -7.75
C VAL A 26 10.54 6.79 -8.41
N ASP A 27 9.67 7.58 -9.06
CA ASP A 27 10.01 8.91 -9.55
C ASP A 27 10.30 9.88 -8.39
N GLU A 28 9.49 9.85 -7.33
CA GLU A 28 9.71 10.66 -6.13
C GLU A 28 11.02 10.26 -5.42
N ILE A 29 11.28 8.95 -5.26
CA ILE A 29 12.55 8.46 -4.71
C ILE A 29 13.74 8.96 -5.56
N ALA A 30 13.63 8.87 -6.88
CA ALA A 30 14.70 9.31 -7.79
C ALA A 30 14.98 10.81 -7.65
N SER A 31 13.93 11.61 -7.58
CA SER A 31 14.00 13.07 -7.45
C SER A 31 14.62 13.50 -6.12
N ASP A 32 14.13 12.94 -5.01
CA ASP A 32 14.51 13.35 -3.66
C ASP A 32 15.95 12.94 -3.30
N HIS A 33 16.39 11.77 -3.79
CA HIS A 33 17.73 11.25 -3.51
C HIS A 33 18.76 11.50 -4.62
N GLY A 34 18.45 12.38 -5.58
CA GLY A 34 19.41 12.81 -6.61
C GLY A 34 19.91 11.67 -7.49
N PHE A 35 19.04 10.73 -7.83
CA PHE A 35 19.38 9.72 -8.84
C PHE A 35 19.66 10.40 -10.19
N GLY A 36 20.52 9.79 -10.98
CA GLY A 36 20.86 10.29 -12.31
C GLY A 36 19.68 10.27 -13.29
N PRO A 37 19.89 10.70 -14.54
CA PRO A 37 18.84 10.69 -15.54
C PRO A 37 18.35 9.27 -15.83
N TRP A 38 17.05 9.15 -16.09
CA TRP A 38 16.44 7.90 -16.55
C TRP A 38 17.00 7.50 -17.93
N LYS A 39 17.32 6.22 -18.10
CA LYS A 39 17.86 5.64 -19.33
C LYS A 39 17.00 4.46 -19.78
N ALA A 40 16.72 4.37 -21.07
CA ALA A 40 16.02 3.23 -21.65
C ALA A 40 16.88 1.95 -21.57
N LYS A 41 16.43 0.94 -20.81
CA LYS A 41 17.08 -0.37 -20.67
C LYS A 41 16.07 -1.39 -20.14
N PHE A 42 16.27 -2.66 -20.44
CA PHE A 42 15.42 -3.77 -19.96
C PHE A 42 13.93 -3.58 -20.28
N GLN A 43 13.61 -3.07 -21.46
CA GLN A 43 12.22 -2.75 -21.84
C GLN A 43 11.53 -1.81 -20.81
N GLY A 44 12.27 -0.84 -20.29
CA GLY A 44 11.83 0.11 -19.28
C GLY A 44 12.78 1.30 -19.16
N GLN A 45 12.51 2.16 -18.19
CA GLN A 45 13.40 3.24 -17.76
C GLN A 45 14.11 2.84 -16.49
N VAL A 46 15.40 3.04 -16.42
CA VAL A 46 16.22 2.76 -15.25
C VAL A 46 17.04 3.96 -14.84
N THR A 47 17.30 4.09 -13.55
CA THR A 47 18.32 4.99 -13.01
C THR A 47 19.02 4.32 -11.84
N GLU A 48 20.31 4.59 -11.68
CA GLU A 48 21.14 4.06 -10.59
C GLU A 48 21.49 5.17 -9.61
N GLY A 49 21.47 4.85 -8.33
CA GLY A 49 21.82 5.76 -7.25
C GLY A 49 22.16 5.01 -5.97
N ARG A 50 22.19 5.74 -4.87
CA ARG A 50 22.39 5.20 -3.51
C ARG A 50 21.26 5.64 -2.58
N LEU A 51 20.82 4.70 -1.75
CA LEU A 51 19.92 4.96 -0.63
C LEU A 51 20.66 4.54 0.64
N GLY A 52 21.13 5.50 1.42
CA GLY A 52 22.06 5.23 2.52
C GLY A 52 23.34 4.56 2.02
N ALA A 53 23.69 3.40 2.58
CA ALA A 53 24.86 2.62 2.18
C ALA A 53 24.64 1.78 0.91
N ASP A 54 23.39 1.50 0.54
CA ASP A 54 23.03 0.58 -0.52
C ASP A 54 23.07 1.19 -1.92
N LYS A 55 23.62 0.44 -2.89
CA LYS A 55 23.45 0.72 -4.31
C LYS A 55 22.09 0.23 -4.76
N VAL A 56 21.29 1.11 -5.36
CA VAL A 56 19.92 0.82 -5.79
C VAL A 56 19.76 1.12 -7.28
N LEU A 57 19.13 0.19 -8.00
CA LEU A 57 18.59 0.41 -9.32
C LEU A 57 17.09 0.65 -9.18
N LEU A 58 16.62 1.78 -9.69
CA LEU A 58 15.19 2.04 -9.87
C LEU A 58 14.79 1.61 -11.28
N LEU A 59 13.65 0.95 -11.43
CA LEU A 59 13.13 0.47 -12.71
C LEU A 59 11.64 0.81 -12.85
N LYS A 60 11.29 1.43 -13.96
CA LYS A 60 9.91 1.57 -14.45
C LYS A 60 9.76 0.72 -15.70
N PRO A 61 9.08 -0.46 -15.68
CA PRO A 61 8.80 -1.22 -16.90
C PRO A 61 7.97 -0.39 -17.89
N GLU A 62 8.44 -0.23 -19.13
CA GLU A 62 7.68 0.42 -20.22
C GLU A 62 6.89 -0.58 -21.07
N THR A 63 6.74 -1.80 -20.58
CA THR A 63 5.76 -2.76 -21.08
C THR A 63 4.37 -2.42 -20.53
N PHE A 64 3.29 -2.92 -21.17
CA PHE A 64 2.00 -2.91 -20.50
C PHE A 64 2.05 -3.71 -19.19
N MET A 65 1.18 -3.35 -18.23
CA MET A 65 1.16 -3.90 -16.88
C MET A 65 1.27 -5.44 -16.85
N ASN A 66 0.52 -6.14 -17.70
CA ASN A 66 0.51 -7.60 -17.77
C ASN A 66 1.78 -8.24 -18.35
N LYS A 67 2.78 -7.43 -18.73
CA LYS A 67 4.10 -7.87 -19.24
C LYS A 67 5.27 -7.35 -18.40
N SER A 68 5.01 -6.72 -17.26
CA SER A 68 6.04 -6.10 -16.40
C SER A 68 7.13 -7.07 -15.96
N GLY A 69 6.82 -8.36 -15.81
CA GLY A 69 7.77 -9.39 -15.42
C GLY A 69 8.94 -9.56 -16.39
N GLN A 70 8.74 -9.32 -17.68
CA GLN A 70 9.81 -9.39 -18.69
C GLN A 70 10.93 -8.37 -18.39
N SER A 71 10.56 -7.14 -18.10
CA SER A 71 11.49 -6.07 -17.74
C SER A 71 12.24 -6.37 -16.43
N VAL A 72 11.51 -6.82 -15.42
CA VAL A 72 12.08 -7.16 -14.10
C VAL A 72 13.07 -8.31 -14.22
N GLN A 73 12.71 -9.39 -14.92
CA GLN A 73 13.59 -10.55 -15.14
C GLN A 73 14.87 -10.16 -15.89
N ALA A 74 14.74 -9.33 -16.94
CA ALA A 74 15.90 -8.88 -17.71
C ALA A 74 16.89 -8.06 -16.85
N ALA A 75 16.38 -7.19 -15.98
CA ALA A 75 17.21 -6.43 -15.04
C ALA A 75 17.89 -7.36 -14.01
N MET A 76 17.12 -8.28 -13.41
CA MET A 76 17.66 -9.25 -12.45
C MET A 76 18.79 -10.10 -13.05
N GLN A 77 18.58 -10.66 -14.25
CA GLN A 77 19.58 -11.49 -14.92
C GLN A 77 20.85 -10.71 -15.22
N PHE A 78 20.73 -9.47 -15.70
CA PHE A 78 21.87 -8.63 -16.03
C PHE A 78 22.74 -8.30 -14.81
N TYR A 79 22.10 -7.98 -13.67
CA TYR A 79 22.79 -7.64 -12.42
C TYR A 79 23.04 -8.83 -11.51
N LYS A 80 22.63 -10.04 -11.92
CA LYS A 80 22.74 -11.29 -11.15
C LYS A 80 22.12 -11.17 -9.76
N LEU A 81 20.89 -10.62 -9.72
CA LEU A 81 20.13 -10.43 -8.48
C LEU A 81 19.23 -11.64 -8.21
N GLU A 82 18.99 -11.88 -6.93
CA GLU A 82 18.01 -12.86 -6.47
C GLU A 82 16.65 -12.21 -6.25
N PRO A 83 15.53 -12.97 -6.24
CA PRO A 83 14.20 -12.40 -5.97
C PRO A 83 14.13 -11.59 -4.66
N GLY A 84 14.89 -11.99 -3.63
CA GLY A 84 14.99 -11.25 -2.37
C GLY A 84 15.63 -9.87 -2.44
N ASP A 85 16.32 -9.56 -3.55
CA ASP A 85 16.88 -8.23 -3.80
C ASP A 85 15.89 -7.28 -4.49
N VAL A 86 14.73 -7.81 -4.91
CA VAL A 86 13.71 -7.05 -5.65
C VAL A 86 12.62 -6.58 -4.70
N THR A 87 12.27 -5.31 -4.80
CA THR A 87 11.09 -4.73 -4.12
C THR A 87 10.20 -4.03 -5.13
N VAL A 88 8.92 -4.40 -5.17
CA VAL A 88 7.93 -3.92 -6.14
C VAL A 88 6.94 -2.98 -5.47
N PHE A 89 6.84 -1.75 -5.97
CA PHE A 89 5.85 -0.75 -5.56
C PHE A 89 4.63 -0.86 -6.47
N HIS A 90 3.45 -1.05 -5.88
CA HIS A 90 2.21 -1.26 -6.65
C HIS A 90 0.98 -0.75 -5.90
N ASP A 91 -0.08 -0.47 -6.65
CA ASP A 91 -1.39 -0.14 -6.09
C ASP A 91 -2.03 -1.32 -5.37
N GLU A 92 -2.74 -1.03 -4.28
CA GLU A 92 -3.41 -2.03 -3.45
C GLU A 92 -4.84 -1.59 -3.13
N LEU A 93 -5.80 -2.39 -3.58
CA LEU A 93 -7.24 -2.12 -3.39
C LEU A 93 -7.70 -2.36 -1.95
N ASP A 94 -7.09 -3.34 -1.26
CA ASP A 94 -7.51 -3.75 0.09
C ASP A 94 -6.97 -2.81 1.19
N LEU A 95 -6.17 -1.82 0.81
CA LEU A 95 -5.69 -0.77 1.71
C LEU A 95 -6.42 0.55 1.45
N ALA A 96 -6.82 1.21 2.53
CA ALA A 96 -7.40 2.55 2.43
C ALA A 96 -6.43 3.53 1.76
N PRO A 97 -6.91 4.57 1.06
CA PRO A 97 -6.08 5.60 0.44
C PRO A 97 -5.03 6.15 1.41
N GLY A 98 -3.81 6.32 0.93
CA GLY A 98 -2.68 6.81 1.71
C GLY A 98 -2.06 5.80 2.69
N LYS A 99 -2.58 4.59 2.82
CA LYS A 99 -1.96 3.54 3.65
C LYS A 99 -0.88 2.80 2.88
N CYS A 100 0.24 2.54 3.57
CA CYS A 100 1.36 1.77 3.03
C CYS A 100 1.62 0.54 3.89
N ARG A 101 1.93 -0.60 3.26
CA ARG A 101 2.36 -1.84 3.93
C ARG A 101 3.46 -2.51 3.12
N VAL A 102 4.48 -2.97 3.83
CA VAL A 102 5.53 -3.83 3.26
C VAL A 102 5.16 -5.28 3.49
N LYS A 103 5.38 -6.13 2.50
CA LYS A 103 5.17 -7.58 2.57
C LYS A 103 6.25 -8.30 1.79
N GLN A 104 6.71 -9.42 2.31
CA GLN A 104 7.57 -10.36 1.58
C GLN A 104 6.72 -11.48 0.99
N GLY A 105 6.89 -11.76 -0.30
CA GLY A 105 6.22 -12.87 -0.98
C GLY A 105 4.68 -12.79 -1.03
N GLY A 106 4.03 -13.91 -1.34
CA GLY A 106 2.58 -14.13 -1.35
C GLY A 106 1.87 -13.84 -2.68
N GLY A 107 0.63 -14.29 -2.84
CA GLY A 107 -0.16 -14.25 -4.07
C GLY A 107 -0.39 -12.86 -4.67
N HIS A 108 -0.72 -12.76 -5.95
CA HIS A 108 -0.84 -11.50 -6.71
C HIS A 108 -2.21 -10.81 -6.58
N ALA A 109 -3.18 -11.41 -5.87
CA ALA A 109 -4.53 -10.85 -5.63
C ALA A 109 -5.22 -10.27 -6.89
N GLY A 110 -4.99 -10.85 -8.06
CA GLY A 110 -5.55 -10.36 -9.33
C GLY A 110 -4.81 -9.21 -10.00
N HIS A 111 -3.80 -8.62 -9.35
CA HIS A 111 -3.01 -7.54 -9.93
C HIS A 111 -2.16 -8.04 -11.11
N ASN A 112 -2.42 -7.53 -12.33
CA ASN A 112 -1.81 -8.05 -13.56
C ASN A 112 -0.29 -7.90 -13.61
N GLY A 113 0.28 -6.82 -13.05
CA GLY A 113 1.72 -6.62 -12.98
C GLY A 113 2.39 -7.65 -12.06
N LEU A 114 1.82 -7.89 -10.88
CA LEU A 114 2.32 -8.91 -9.96
C LEU A 114 2.19 -10.31 -10.57
N ARG A 115 1.07 -10.62 -11.23
CA ARG A 115 0.90 -11.90 -11.94
C ARG A 115 2.00 -12.12 -12.97
N SER A 116 2.33 -11.08 -13.74
CA SER A 116 3.42 -11.14 -14.72
C SER A 116 4.77 -11.37 -14.04
N ILE A 117 5.07 -10.65 -12.95
CA ILE A 117 6.33 -10.82 -12.20
C ILE A 117 6.43 -12.24 -11.62
N HIS A 118 5.35 -12.77 -11.02
CA HIS A 118 5.33 -14.15 -10.50
C HIS A 118 5.69 -15.19 -11.56
N GLY A 119 5.17 -15.03 -12.78
CA GLY A 119 5.46 -15.94 -13.89
C GLY A 119 6.92 -15.91 -14.36
N HIS A 120 7.68 -14.85 -14.03
CA HIS A 120 9.05 -14.67 -14.51
C HIS A 120 10.12 -14.91 -13.44
N ILE A 121 9.86 -14.51 -12.19
CA ILE A 121 10.86 -14.57 -11.10
C ILE A 121 10.35 -15.26 -9.83
N GLY A 122 9.15 -15.86 -9.85
CA GLY A 122 8.51 -16.44 -8.67
C GLY A 122 7.96 -15.40 -7.72
N GLU A 123 7.60 -15.82 -6.51
CA GLU A 123 6.86 -14.99 -5.53
C GLU A 123 7.73 -14.40 -4.42
N ALA A 124 9.02 -14.80 -4.31
CA ALA A 124 9.89 -14.52 -3.18
C ALA A 124 10.53 -13.12 -3.19
N TYR A 125 9.81 -12.11 -3.67
CA TYR A 125 10.29 -10.72 -3.70
C TYR A 125 9.51 -9.85 -2.70
N GLY A 126 10.13 -8.71 -2.34
CA GLY A 126 9.52 -7.69 -1.48
C GLY A 126 8.46 -6.87 -2.21
N ARG A 127 7.42 -6.43 -1.51
CA ARG A 127 6.35 -5.58 -2.04
C ARG A 127 6.07 -4.42 -1.13
N VAL A 128 5.95 -3.23 -1.71
CA VAL A 128 5.40 -2.04 -1.09
C VAL A 128 3.99 -1.85 -1.64
N ARG A 129 2.99 -2.16 -0.82
CA ARG A 129 1.57 -2.09 -1.14
C ARG A 129 1.07 -0.68 -0.85
N LEU A 130 0.67 0.05 -1.88
CA LEU A 130 0.23 1.45 -1.80
C LEU A 130 -1.29 1.51 -1.90
N GLY A 131 -1.95 1.86 -0.80
CA GLY A 131 -3.40 1.89 -0.71
C GLY A 131 -4.02 2.95 -1.60
N ILE A 132 -4.91 2.51 -2.49
CA ILE A 132 -5.73 3.37 -3.35
C ILE A 132 -7.22 3.26 -3.03
N GLY A 133 -7.60 2.34 -2.12
CA GLY A 133 -8.99 2.02 -1.81
C GLY A 133 -9.68 1.16 -2.87
N HIS A 134 -10.89 0.71 -2.56
CA HIS A 134 -11.68 -0.20 -3.39
C HIS A 134 -12.96 0.47 -3.89
N PRO A 135 -13.35 0.30 -5.18
CA PRO A 135 -14.54 0.94 -5.75
C PRO A 135 -15.88 0.34 -5.29
N GLY A 136 -15.86 -0.56 -4.32
CA GLY A 136 -17.04 -1.22 -3.74
C GLY A 136 -17.51 -2.46 -4.50
N HIS A 137 -17.25 -2.59 -5.79
CA HIS A 137 -17.67 -3.73 -6.61
C HIS A 137 -16.55 -4.21 -7.54
N LYS A 138 -16.41 -5.53 -7.69
CA LYS A 138 -15.34 -6.16 -8.48
C LYS A 138 -15.32 -5.71 -9.95
N ASP A 139 -16.49 -5.57 -10.56
CA ASP A 139 -16.60 -5.20 -11.99
C ASP A 139 -16.16 -3.75 -12.25
N LYS A 140 -16.13 -2.91 -11.21
CA LYS A 140 -15.64 -1.53 -11.30
C LYS A 140 -14.12 -1.40 -11.20
N VAL A 141 -13.43 -2.44 -10.73
CA VAL A 141 -11.97 -2.42 -10.48
C VAL A 141 -11.17 -2.03 -11.73
N PRO A 142 -11.40 -2.63 -12.93
CA PRO A 142 -10.61 -2.25 -14.11
C PRO A 142 -10.74 -0.77 -14.48
N GLY A 143 -11.94 -0.22 -14.43
CA GLY A 143 -12.16 1.21 -14.66
C GLY A 143 -11.56 2.09 -13.57
N TYR A 144 -11.62 1.67 -12.31
CA TYR A 144 -11.12 2.43 -11.16
C TYR A 144 -9.60 2.59 -11.19
N VAL A 145 -8.86 1.51 -11.43
CA VAL A 145 -7.39 1.56 -11.46
C VAL A 145 -6.85 2.30 -12.68
N LEU A 146 -7.60 2.30 -13.78
CA LEU A 146 -7.28 3.02 -15.02
C LEU A 146 -7.88 4.45 -15.08
N HIS A 147 -8.30 4.99 -13.96
CA HIS A 147 -8.72 6.39 -13.81
C HIS A 147 -7.69 7.19 -13.03
N ASP A 148 -7.61 8.48 -13.35
CA ASP A 148 -6.76 9.43 -12.64
C ASP A 148 -7.16 9.53 -11.16
N PHE A 149 -6.20 9.88 -10.31
CA PHE A 149 -6.51 10.37 -8.98
C PHE A 149 -7.36 11.64 -9.07
N ALA A 150 -8.38 11.74 -8.22
CA ALA A 150 -9.20 12.94 -8.14
C ALA A 150 -8.41 14.07 -7.46
N LYS A 151 -8.83 15.32 -7.69
CA LYS A 151 -8.22 16.49 -7.01
C LYS A 151 -8.25 16.34 -5.48
N ALA A 152 -9.28 15.71 -4.94
CA ALA A 152 -9.38 15.42 -3.50
C ALA A 152 -8.33 14.42 -3.00
N ASP A 153 -7.74 13.63 -3.88
CA ASP A 153 -6.72 12.64 -3.55
C ASP A 153 -5.30 13.26 -3.48
N GLU A 154 -5.09 14.45 -4.06
CA GLU A 154 -3.76 15.05 -4.25
C GLU A 154 -3.00 15.23 -2.93
N ALA A 155 -3.67 15.69 -1.87
CA ALA A 155 -3.02 15.95 -0.58
C ALA A 155 -2.44 14.65 0.04
N TRP A 156 -3.24 13.61 0.18
CA TRP A 156 -2.76 12.36 0.76
C TRP A 156 -1.77 11.62 -0.17
N LEU A 157 -1.92 11.78 -1.49
CA LEU A 157 -1.00 11.17 -2.46
C LEU A 157 0.39 11.79 -2.36
N ASP A 158 0.48 13.14 -2.31
CA ASP A 158 1.75 13.86 -2.12
C ASP A 158 2.43 13.45 -0.81
N ASP A 159 1.68 13.45 0.31
CA ASP A 159 2.20 12.99 1.61
C ASP A 159 2.70 11.54 1.57
N LEU A 160 1.96 10.64 0.90
CA LEU A 160 2.36 9.24 0.75
C LEU A 160 3.66 9.11 -0.06
N LEU A 161 3.76 9.78 -1.20
CA LEU A 161 4.94 9.70 -2.08
C LEU A 161 6.18 10.27 -1.40
N ARG A 162 6.07 11.43 -0.75
CA ARG A 162 7.17 12.02 0.04
C ARG A 162 7.57 11.13 1.21
N GLY A 163 6.60 10.55 1.93
CA GLY A 163 6.90 9.59 3.00
C GLY A 163 7.62 8.35 2.51
N ILE A 164 7.32 7.88 1.29
CA ILE A 164 8.02 6.78 0.64
C ILE A 164 9.47 7.19 0.32
N ALA A 165 9.70 8.38 -0.21
CA ALA A 165 11.04 8.88 -0.49
C ALA A 165 11.86 9.03 0.82
N ASP A 166 11.30 9.68 1.85
CA ASP A 166 11.94 9.80 3.18
C ASP A 166 12.37 8.43 3.75
N GLY A 167 11.50 7.43 3.58
CA GLY A 167 11.72 6.08 4.11
C GLY A 167 12.62 5.19 3.23
N ALA A 168 12.83 5.53 1.97
CA ALA A 168 13.50 4.67 0.99
C ALA A 168 14.88 4.15 1.43
N PRO A 169 15.74 4.93 2.13
CA PRO A 169 17.00 4.42 2.66
C PRO A 169 16.81 3.26 3.66
N HIS A 170 15.80 3.35 4.52
CA HIS A 170 15.50 2.27 5.46
C HIS A 170 15.00 1.00 4.76
N LEU A 171 14.22 1.17 3.68
CA LEU A 171 13.75 0.04 2.89
C LEU A 171 14.91 -0.66 2.16
N ALA A 172 15.88 0.09 1.66
CA ALA A 172 17.08 -0.45 1.04
C ALA A 172 17.96 -1.24 2.03
N ASP A 173 18.07 -0.74 3.27
CA ASP A 173 18.75 -1.40 4.40
C ASP A 173 17.97 -2.62 4.95
N GLY A 174 16.74 -2.88 4.47
CA GLY A 174 15.90 -4.00 4.90
C GLY A 174 15.03 -3.69 6.13
N ASP A 175 15.07 -2.47 6.68
CA ASP A 175 14.25 -2.06 7.83
C ASP A 175 12.87 -1.56 7.39
N SER A 176 11.99 -2.52 7.07
CA SER A 176 10.60 -2.23 6.70
C SER A 176 9.82 -1.51 7.81
N GLY A 177 10.21 -1.67 9.07
CA GLY A 177 9.56 -1.00 10.20
C GLY A 177 9.82 0.50 10.18
N LYS A 178 11.09 0.92 10.06
CA LYS A 178 11.45 2.34 9.94
C LYS A 178 10.90 2.96 8.66
N PHE A 179 10.93 2.24 7.54
CA PHE A 179 10.29 2.69 6.30
C PHE A 179 8.82 3.02 6.52
N MET A 180 8.02 2.08 7.05
CA MET A 180 6.59 2.30 7.29
C MET A 180 6.32 3.42 8.30
N ASN A 181 7.20 3.61 9.31
CA ASN A 181 7.11 4.73 10.24
C ASN A 181 7.33 6.08 9.54
N ALA A 182 8.33 6.19 8.67
CA ALA A 182 8.58 7.41 7.89
C ALA A 182 7.35 7.78 7.05
N VAL A 183 6.76 6.82 6.34
CA VAL A 183 5.50 7.03 5.60
C VAL A 183 4.36 7.47 6.52
N ALA A 184 4.18 6.81 7.66
CA ALA A 184 3.09 7.11 8.58
C ALA A 184 3.20 8.52 9.19
N LEU A 185 4.40 9.01 9.46
CA LEU A 185 4.65 10.35 9.99
C LEU A 185 4.24 11.46 9.01
N ARG A 186 4.37 11.21 7.70
CA ARG A 186 3.90 12.15 6.68
C ARG A 186 2.38 12.12 6.52
N VAL A 187 1.81 10.93 6.32
CA VAL A 187 0.36 10.76 6.05
C VAL A 187 -0.51 11.04 7.28
N THR A 188 0.03 10.86 8.48
CA THR A 188 -0.70 11.12 9.73
C THR A 188 0.28 11.74 10.73
N PRO A 189 0.63 13.04 10.58
CA PRO A 189 1.56 13.68 11.50
C PRO A 189 1.04 13.56 12.95
N PRO A 190 1.92 13.41 13.94
CA PRO A 190 1.52 13.36 15.33
C PRO A 190 0.75 14.63 15.67
N ARG A 191 -0.40 14.49 16.32
CA ARG A 191 -1.15 15.65 16.84
C ARG A 191 -0.21 16.44 17.71
N SER A 192 0.07 17.69 17.35
CA SER A 192 0.79 18.62 18.20
C SER A 192 0.03 18.71 19.52
N SER A 193 0.64 18.25 20.60
CA SER A 193 0.14 18.45 21.96
C SER A 193 0.33 19.93 22.31
N THR A 194 -0.53 20.80 21.81
CA THR A 194 -0.75 22.08 22.44
C THR A 194 -1.41 21.76 23.79
N SER A 195 -0.62 21.78 24.82
CA SER A 195 -1.06 21.75 26.20
C SER A 195 -1.96 22.95 26.47
N SER A 196 -3.26 22.80 26.28
CA SER A 196 -4.21 23.68 26.92
C SER A 196 -4.35 23.20 28.36
N THR A 197 -3.65 23.86 29.27
CA THR A 197 -3.96 23.89 30.69
C THR A 197 -5.36 24.52 30.84
N ALA A 198 -6.40 23.72 30.71
CA ALA A 198 -7.72 24.06 31.14
C ALA A 198 -7.91 23.48 32.56
N SER A 199 -7.87 24.38 33.53
CA SER A 199 -8.20 24.16 34.92
C SER A 199 -9.56 23.40 35.05
N LYS A 200 -9.55 22.26 35.75
CA LYS A 200 -10.73 21.51 36.17
C LYS A 200 -11.60 22.38 37.11
N PRO A 201 -12.88 22.55 36.85
CA PRO A 201 -13.79 22.94 37.89
C PRO A 201 -14.12 21.73 38.77
N LYS A 202 -14.10 21.96 40.08
CA LYS A 202 -14.43 21.02 41.15
C LYS A 202 -15.94 20.67 41.08
N PRO A 203 -16.37 19.43 41.13
CA PRO A 203 -17.79 19.11 41.16
C PRO A 203 -18.36 19.34 42.55
N ALA A 204 -19.45 20.09 42.59
CA ALA A 204 -20.30 20.22 43.77
C ALA A 204 -21.13 18.90 43.95
N THR A 205 -21.20 18.46 45.15
CA THR A 205 -22.01 17.32 45.61
C THR A 205 -23.46 17.68 45.60
N GLU A 206 -24.28 16.97 44.84
CA GLU A 206 -25.73 16.90 45.04
C GLU A 206 -26.18 15.45 45.00
N LYS A 207 -26.82 15.03 46.08
CA LYS A 207 -27.43 13.69 46.25
C LYS A 207 -28.80 13.69 45.59
N ALA A 208 -29.07 12.72 44.72
CA ALA A 208 -30.39 12.36 44.34
C ALA A 208 -30.49 10.87 43.96
N ASP A 209 -31.22 10.16 44.75
CA ASP A 209 -32.10 9.03 44.56
C ASP A 209 -31.84 7.97 43.48
N VAL A 210 -31.75 6.72 43.92
CA VAL A 210 -31.61 5.50 43.12
C VAL A 210 -33.00 4.89 42.93
N PRO A 211 -33.51 4.69 41.71
CA PRO A 211 -34.64 3.79 41.47
C PRO A 211 -34.15 2.34 41.29
N LYS A 212 -34.89 1.45 41.92
CA LYS A 212 -34.78 0.00 42.00
C LYS A 212 -34.93 -0.66 40.59
N PRO A 213 -34.16 -1.68 40.26
CA PRO A 213 -34.27 -2.34 38.96
C PRO A 213 -35.52 -3.26 38.88
N GLU A 214 -36.25 -3.18 37.77
CA GLU A 214 -37.31 -4.09 37.38
C GLU A 214 -36.76 -5.46 36.92
N PRO A 215 -37.53 -6.56 37.10
CA PRO A 215 -37.07 -7.90 36.80
C PRO A 215 -37.07 -8.21 35.28
N LYS A 216 -36.01 -8.88 34.81
CA LYS A 216 -35.91 -9.42 33.47
C LYS A 216 -36.95 -10.49 33.19
N PRO A 217 -37.54 -10.55 31.96
CA PRO A 217 -38.41 -11.65 31.58
C PRO A 217 -37.62 -12.96 31.39
N ALA A 218 -38.27 -14.07 31.69
CA ALA A 218 -37.76 -15.41 31.70
C ALA A 218 -37.31 -15.86 30.30
N ALA A 219 -36.25 -16.67 30.26
CA ALA A 219 -35.68 -17.25 29.05
C ALA A 219 -36.62 -18.30 28.44
N ASP A 220 -36.79 -18.25 27.14
CA ASP A 220 -37.48 -19.24 26.31
C ASP A 220 -36.69 -20.57 26.30
N PRO A 221 -37.32 -21.75 26.53
CA PRO A 221 -36.62 -23.03 26.64
C PRO A 221 -36.22 -23.71 25.31
N ASP A 222 -36.36 -23.06 24.15
CA ASP A 222 -36.03 -23.68 22.87
C ASP A 222 -34.67 -23.20 22.32
N THR A 223 -33.60 -23.89 22.74
CA THR A 223 -32.20 -23.61 22.36
C THR A 223 -31.77 -24.14 20.97
N ARG A 224 -32.70 -24.60 20.13
CA ARG A 224 -32.36 -25.15 18.80
C ARG A 224 -31.98 -24.03 17.80
N SER A 225 -30.90 -24.23 17.06
CA SER A 225 -30.45 -23.29 16.04
C SER A 225 -31.45 -23.14 14.88
N ALA A 226 -31.47 -21.99 14.21
CA ALA A 226 -32.37 -21.73 13.07
C ALA A 226 -32.24 -22.80 11.96
N MET A 227 -31.06 -23.39 11.82
CA MET A 227 -30.76 -24.44 10.86
C MET A 227 -31.38 -25.78 11.23
N GLN A 228 -31.48 -26.10 12.55
CA GLN A 228 -32.13 -27.30 13.05
C GLN A 228 -33.67 -27.23 12.85
N LYS A 229 -34.25 -26.05 13.03
CA LYS A 229 -35.70 -25.80 12.81
C LYS A 229 -36.08 -25.88 11.31
N LEU A 230 -35.14 -25.64 10.40
CA LEU A 230 -35.35 -25.77 8.96
C LEU A 230 -35.36 -27.25 8.53
N LEU A 231 -34.48 -28.08 9.09
CA LEU A 231 -34.36 -29.49 8.76
C LEU A 231 -35.56 -30.33 9.18
N ASP A 232 -36.23 -29.93 10.28
CA ASP A 232 -37.45 -30.64 10.78
C ASP A 232 -38.73 -30.36 9.96
N LYS A 233 -38.67 -29.39 9.03
CA LYS A 233 -39.80 -29.08 8.10
C LYS A 233 -39.83 -29.92 6.83
N PHE A 234 -38.82 -30.71 6.59
CA PHE A 234 -38.65 -31.52 5.38
C PHE A 234 -38.55 -33.03 5.64
N LYS A 235 -39.06 -33.49 6.80
CA LYS A 235 -39.32 -34.90 7.06
C LYS A 235 -40.78 -35.23 6.97
#